data_8844cef8e63e1eb10fbdc5abef5d052d
#
_entry.id   8844cef8e63e1eb10fbdc5abef5d052d
#
_cell.length_a   1.000
_cell.length_b   1.000
_cell.length_c   1.000
_cell.angle_alpha   90.00
_cell.angle_beta   90.00
_cell.angle_gamma   90.00
#
_symmetry.space_group_name_H-M   'P 1'
#
loop_
_entity.id
_entity.type
_entity.pdbx_description
1 polymer ?
#
loop_
_entity_poly.entity_id
_entity_poly.type
_entity_poly.pdbx_seq_one_letter_code
_entity_poly.pdbx_strand_id
1 'polypeptide(L)'
;SANLAGSLIGPLLGGYIADTVGIRNDFIIVGALMGLAGVLATIFIHENYVPQPNPEKLSIRKLKEQIPEFNSIVALCVASFIYAICIMSLQPVISVYIKGIVPSDTENLAFIAGAVFSAMGIAQLMSSSPLGKLVDKIGPRKVLVISLIYVGILNIPQAYVSDVYQLAIIRFLQGFGLGGMLPALNTYLSSKTPREFTGQV
;
A
#
# COMPACT_ATOMS: atom_id res chain seq x y z
N SER A 1 3.49 9.56 5.55
CA SER A 1 3.73 10.48 4.43
C SER A 1 4.94 10.10 3.58
N ALA A 2 6.12 9.73 4.13
CA ALA A 2 7.29 9.32 3.34
C ALA A 2 7.03 8.07 2.47
N ASN A 3 6.35 7.05 3.01
CA ASN A 3 5.95 5.87 2.24
C ASN A 3 5.06 6.20 1.03
N LEU A 4 4.15 7.15 1.17
CA LEU A 4 3.29 7.59 0.08
C LEU A 4 4.07 8.34 -1.00
N ALA A 5 5.05 9.16 -0.62
CA ALA A 5 5.96 9.80 -1.58
C ALA A 5 6.81 8.77 -2.32
N GLY A 6 7.30 7.75 -1.63
CA GLY A 6 8.03 6.63 -2.24
C GLY A 6 7.18 5.83 -3.22
N SER A 7 5.91 5.56 -2.90
CA SER A 7 4.99 4.85 -3.79
C SER A 7 4.59 5.65 -5.04
N LEU A 8 4.69 6.98 -4.97
CA LEU A 8 4.50 7.86 -6.11
C LEU A 8 5.74 7.93 -7.02
N ILE A 9 6.89 8.20 -6.41
CA ILE A 9 8.13 8.50 -7.16
C ILE A 9 8.81 7.20 -7.63
N GLY A 10 8.75 6.14 -6.83
CA GLY A 10 9.41 4.88 -7.07
C GLY A 10 9.12 4.27 -8.44
N PRO A 11 7.85 4.03 -8.80
CA PRO A 11 7.51 3.43 -10.09
C PRO A 11 7.90 4.30 -11.30
N LEU A 12 7.81 5.63 -11.18
CA LEU A 12 8.24 6.56 -12.23
C LEU A 12 9.75 6.50 -12.46
N LEU A 13 10.52 6.60 -11.37
CA LEU A 13 11.98 6.55 -11.44
C LEU A 13 12.46 5.18 -11.91
N GLY A 14 11.92 4.10 -11.34
CA GLY A 14 12.27 2.74 -11.74
C GLY A 14 11.94 2.47 -13.21
N GLY A 15 10.76 2.90 -13.69
CA GLY A 15 10.40 2.78 -15.09
C GLY A 15 11.33 3.57 -16.02
N TYR A 16 11.67 4.81 -15.66
CA TYR A 16 12.59 5.64 -16.42
C TYR A 16 14.01 5.04 -16.48
N ILE A 17 14.53 4.58 -15.34
CA ILE A 17 15.85 3.95 -15.25
C ILE A 17 15.86 2.64 -16.04
N ALA A 18 14.82 1.82 -15.92
CA ALA A 18 14.73 0.56 -16.63
C ALA A 18 14.75 0.73 -18.17
N ASP A 19 14.07 1.76 -18.69
CA ASP A 19 14.05 2.05 -20.13
C ASP A 19 15.36 2.69 -20.62
N THR A 20 16.06 3.49 -19.80
CA THR A 20 17.28 4.22 -20.22
C THR A 20 18.57 3.40 -20.03
N VAL A 21 18.71 2.73 -18.89
CA VAL A 21 19.94 2.04 -18.48
C VAL A 21 19.80 0.51 -18.53
N GLY A 22 18.57 0.04 -18.71
CA GLY A 22 18.21 -1.36 -18.76
C GLY A 22 17.83 -1.95 -17.40
N ILE A 23 16.94 -2.93 -17.42
CA ILE A 23 16.34 -3.58 -16.23
C ILE A 23 17.41 -4.13 -15.28
N ARG A 24 18.51 -4.68 -15.80
CA ARG A 24 19.58 -5.26 -14.98
C ARG A 24 20.30 -4.21 -14.14
N ASN A 25 20.55 -3.05 -14.72
CA ASN A 25 21.21 -1.95 -14.03
C ASN A 25 20.26 -1.25 -13.04
N ASP A 26 18.95 -1.22 -13.32
CA ASP A 26 17.95 -0.74 -12.38
C ASP A 26 17.99 -1.52 -11.06
N PHE A 27 18.07 -2.86 -11.10
CA PHE A 27 18.24 -3.67 -9.88
C PHE A 27 19.50 -3.29 -9.08
N ILE A 28 20.61 -3.00 -9.76
CA ILE A 28 21.86 -2.60 -9.09
C ILE A 28 21.70 -1.24 -8.42
N ILE A 29 21.09 -0.28 -9.12
CA ILE A 29 20.84 1.08 -8.60
C ILE A 29 19.92 1.03 -7.39
N VAL A 30 18.80 0.31 -7.49
CA VAL A 30 17.85 0.15 -6.38
C VAL A 30 18.52 -0.54 -5.20
N GLY A 31 19.32 -1.59 -5.44
CA GLY A 31 20.08 -2.27 -4.40
C GLY A 31 21.07 -1.34 -3.68
N ALA A 32 21.79 -0.51 -4.44
CA ALA A 32 22.70 0.49 -3.89
C ALA A 32 21.96 1.55 -3.04
N LEU A 33 20.82 2.02 -3.51
CA LEU A 33 19.97 2.98 -2.76
C LEU A 33 19.46 2.36 -1.45
N MET A 34 19.01 1.11 -1.48
CA MET A 34 18.59 0.40 -0.27
C MET A 34 19.78 0.21 0.71
N GLY A 35 20.95 -0.14 0.21
CA GLY A 35 22.17 -0.23 1.03
C GLY A 35 22.53 1.12 1.66
N LEU A 36 22.47 2.20 0.88
CA LEU A 36 22.71 3.56 1.40
C LEU A 36 21.69 3.93 2.50
N ALA A 37 20.39 3.63 2.28
CA ALA A 37 19.38 3.87 3.29
C ALA A 37 19.65 3.08 4.58
N GLY A 38 20.12 1.84 4.50
CA GLY A 38 20.55 1.03 5.64
C GLY A 38 21.73 1.67 6.40
N VAL A 39 22.74 2.15 5.68
CA VAL A 39 23.89 2.87 6.27
C VAL A 39 23.44 4.16 6.96
N LEU A 40 22.57 4.95 6.31
CA LEU A 40 22.03 6.18 6.93
C LEU A 40 21.22 5.85 8.19
N ALA A 41 20.42 4.80 8.17
CA ALA A 41 19.69 4.37 9.36
C ALA A 41 20.63 4.01 10.52
N THR A 42 21.72 3.30 10.27
CA THR A 42 22.69 2.94 11.34
C THR A 42 23.42 4.16 11.90
N ILE A 43 23.64 5.21 11.10
CA ILE A 43 24.35 6.43 11.54
C ILE A 43 23.42 7.36 12.32
N PHE A 44 22.18 7.54 11.84
CA PHE A 44 21.28 8.57 12.37
C PHE A 44 20.25 8.05 13.37
N ILE A 45 19.95 6.74 13.37
CA ILE A 45 18.97 6.18 14.30
C ILE A 45 19.73 5.59 15.50
N HIS A 46 19.65 6.27 16.64
CA HIS A 46 20.15 5.77 17.90
C HIS A 46 18.99 5.20 18.69
N GLU A 47 18.94 3.90 18.86
CA GLU A 47 17.93 3.23 19.68
C GLU A 47 18.42 3.04 21.13
N ASN A 48 17.66 3.61 22.07
CA ASN A 48 17.74 3.21 23.48
C ASN A 48 16.71 2.11 23.74
N TYR A 49 16.89 0.97 23.09
CA TYR A 49 16.02 -0.19 23.29
C TYR A 49 16.29 -0.82 24.64
N VAL A 50 15.36 -0.72 25.57
CA VAL A 50 15.36 -1.50 26.83
C VAL A 50 14.50 -2.74 26.59
N PRO A 51 15.09 -3.94 26.51
CA PRO A 51 14.32 -5.16 26.34
C PRO A 51 13.35 -5.30 27.52
N GLN A 52 12.06 -5.42 27.23
CA GLN A 52 11.10 -5.78 28.28
C GLN A 52 11.38 -7.22 28.69
N PRO A 53 11.65 -7.49 29.97
CA PRO A 53 11.87 -8.85 30.45
C PRO A 53 10.58 -9.63 30.27
N ASN A 54 10.61 -10.62 29.39
CA ASN A 54 9.59 -11.64 29.23
C ASN A 54 8.21 -11.10 28.76
N PRO A 55 8.01 -10.77 27.47
CA PRO A 55 6.66 -10.62 26.98
C PRO A 55 5.96 -11.97 27.18
N GLU A 56 4.98 -12.04 28.07
CA GLU A 56 4.13 -13.24 28.20
C GLU A 56 3.63 -13.59 26.81
N LYS A 57 4.03 -14.75 26.29
CA LYS A 57 3.48 -15.28 25.04
C LYS A 57 1.99 -15.58 25.28
N LEU A 58 1.17 -14.61 24.96
CA LEU A 58 -0.28 -14.76 25.14
C LEU A 58 -0.78 -15.81 24.14
N SER A 59 -1.35 -16.87 24.69
CA SER A 59 -2.11 -17.81 23.88
C SER A 59 -3.30 -17.09 23.23
N ILE A 60 -3.64 -17.45 22.00
CA ILE A 60 -4.81 -16.93 21.26
C ILE A 60 -6.09 -16.96 22.13
N ARG A 61 -6.19 -17.94 23.02
CA ARG A 61 -7.31 -18.08 23.96
C ARG A 61 -7.35 -16.94 24.99
N LYS A 62 -6.20 -16.56 25.56
CA LYS A 62 -6.09 -15.41 26.48
C LYS A 62 -6.37 -14.08 25.79
N LEU A 63 -5.89 -13.91 24.54
CA LEU A 63 -6.19 -12.76 23.69
C LEU A 63 -7.70 -12.61 23.46
N LYS A 64 -8.39 -13.71 23.18
CA LYS A 64 -9.85 -13.71 22.96
C LYS A 64 -10.63 -13.32 24.23
N GLU A 65 -10.13 -13.66 25.42
CA GLU A 65 -10.76 -13.34 26.70
C GLU A 65 -10.48 -11.89 27.13
N GLN A 66 -9.33 -11.34 26.76
CA GLN A 66 -8.86 -10.03 27.21
C GLN A 66 -9.18 -8.87 26.25
N ILE A 67 -9.40 -9.17 24.96
CA ILE A 67 -9.70 -8.15 23.96
C ILE A 67 -11.22 -8.10 23.71
N PRO A 68 -11.89 -7.02 24.14
CA PRO A 68 -13.26 -6.77 23.72
C PRO A 68 -13.35 -6.72 22.21
N GLU A 69 -14.31 -7.37 21.59
CA GLU A 69 -14.50 -7.39 20.14
C GLU A 69 -13.40 -8.13 19.33
N PHE A 70 -12.78 -9.16 19.89
CA PHE A 70 -11.78 -10.00 19.20
C PHE A 70 -12.24 -10.45 17.81
N ASN A 71 -13.52 -10.79 17.65
CA ASN A 71 -14.08 -11.18 16.34
C ASN A 71 -14.02 -10.04 15.31
N SER A 72 -14.14 -8.79 15.73
CA SER A 72 -14.03 -7.63 14.84
C SER A 72 -12.59 -7.43 14.36
N ILE A 73 -11.61 -7.69 15.23
CA ILE A 73 -10.19 -7.65 14.87
C ILE A 73 -9.86 -8.76 13.88
N VAL A 74 -10.33 -9.98 14.13
CA VAL A 74 -10.14 -11.11 13.21
C VAL A 74 -10.77 -10.82 11.83
N ALA A 75 -11.99 -10.30 11.80
CA ALA A 75 -12.64 -9.91 10.55
C ALA A 75 -11.83 -8.84 9.79
N LEU A 76 -11.24 -7.87 10.50
CA LEU A 76 -10.38 -6.86 9.94
C LEU A 76 -9.09 -7.48 9.36
N CYS A 77 -8.44 -8.37 10.09
CA CYS A 77 -7.25 -9.08 9.61
C CYS A 77 -7.55 -9.90 8.35
N VAL A 78 -8.67 -10.61 8.33
CA VAL A 78 -9.11 -11.36 7.14
C VAL A 78 -9.39 -10.43 5.96
N ALA A 79 -10.09 -9.32 6.18
CA ALA A 79 -10.34 -8.32 5.13
C ALA A 79 -9.05 -7.71 4.59
N SER A 80 -8.10 -7.38 5.47
CA SER A 80 -6.78 -6.86 5.10
C SER A 80 -5.96 -7.90 4.33
N PHE A 81 -6.04 -9.16 4.72
CA PHE A 81 -5.37 -10.27 4.03
C PHE A 81 -5.93 -10.45 2.61
N ILE A 82 -7.26 -10.50 2.46
CA ILE A 82 -7.92 -10.59 1.15
C ILE A 82 -7.52 -9.39 0.28
N TYR A 83 -7.56 -8.18 0.84
CA TYR A 83 -7.12 -6.97 0.15
C TYR A 83 -5.67 -7.08 -0.33
N ALA A 84 -4.75 -7.52 0.54
CA ALA A 84 -3.34 -7.68 0.19
C ALA A 84 -3.14 -8.68 -0.95
N ILE A 85 -3.84 -9.82 -0.94
CA ILE A 85 -3.83 -10.79 -2.03
C ILE A 85 -4.30 -10.12 -3.33
N CYS A 86 -5.43 -9.41 -3.30
CA CYS A 86 -5.98 -8.76 -4.50
C CYS A 86 -5.00 -7.74 -5.09
N ILE A 87 -4.39 -6.89 -4.26
CA ILE A 87 -3.43 -5.88 -4.74
C ILE A 87 -2.15 -6.52 -5.27
N MET A 88 -1.58 -7.47 -4.54
CA MET A 88 -0.32 -8.12 -4.94
C MET A 88 -0.48 -8.97 -6.21
N SER A 89 -1.62 -9.64 -6.38
CA SER A 89 -1.88 -10.41 -7.60
C SER A 89 -2.10 -9.54 -8.84
N LEU A 90 -2.61 -8.33 -8.67
CA LEU A 90 -2.84 -7.41 -9.78
C LEU A 90 -1.56 -6.76 -10.32
N GLN A 91 -0.52 -6.57 -9.50
CA GLN A 91 0.70 -5.90 -9.92
C GLN A 91 1.38 -6.55 -11.15
N PRO A 92 1.68 -7.85 -11.16
CA PRO A 92 2.27 -8.49 -12.33
C PRO A 92 1.31 -8.52 -13.54
N VAL A 93 0.00 -8.71 -13.28
CA VAL A 93 -1.01 -8.75 -14.33
C VAL A 93 -1.09 -7.42 -15.09
N ILE A 94 -1.05 -6.29 -14.37
CA ILE A 94 -1.12 -4.96 -14.98
C ILE A 94 0.09 -4.68 -15.87
N SER A 95 1.28 -5.07 -15.45
CA SER A 95 2.48 -4.89 -16.28
C SER A 95 2.37 -5.65 -17.61
N VAL A 96 1.84 -6.88 -17.57
CA VAL A 96 1.59 -7.67 -18.78
C VAL A 96 0.43 -7.08 -19.60
N TYR A 97 -0.61 -6.61 -18.94
CA TYR A 97 -1.77 -6.00 -19.59
C TYR A 97 -1.39 -4.73 -20.35
N ILE A 98 -0.59 -3.85 -19.74
CA ILE A 98 -0.06 -2.63 -20.40
C ILE A 98 0.69 -3.02 -21.67
N LYS A 99 1.54 -4.05 -21.62
CA LYS A 99 2.25 -4.56 -22.81
C LYS A 99 1.31 -5.01 -23.92
N GLY A 100 0.11 -5.49 -23.58
CA GLY A 100 -0.89 -5.94 -24.55
C GLY A 100 -1.71 -4.82 -25.20
N ILE A 101 -1.87 -3.67 -24.53
CA ILE A 101 -2.67 -2.54 -25.01
C ILE A 101 -1.83 -1.39 -25.62
N VAL A 102 -0.51 -1.45 -25.45
CA VAL A 102 0.43 -0.50 -26.05
C VAL A 102 0.97 -1.08 -27.38
N PRO A 103 1.17 -0.25 -28.43
CA PRO A 103 1.79 -0.69 -29.68
C PRO A 103 3.13 -1.40 -29.42
N SER A 104 3.41 -2.46 -30.19
CA SER A 104 4.58 -3.32 -29.99
C SER A 104 5.93 -2.66 -30.24
N ASP A 105 5.95 -1.50 -30.88
CA ASP A 105 7.10 -0.65 -31.18
C ASP A 105 7.35 0.47 -30.16
N THR A 106 6.64 0.45 -29.03
CA THR A 106 6.77 1.46 -27.99
C THR A 106 8.08 1.29 -27.20
N GLU A 107 8.99 2.26 -27.32
CA GLU A 107 10.32 2.22 -26.72
C GLU A 107 10.34 2.40 -25.18
N ASN A 108 9.35 3.10 -24.59
CA ASN A 108 9.34 3.48 -23.17
C ASN A 108 8.26 2.72 -22.35
N LEU A 109 8.21 1.41 -22.50
CA LEU A 109 7.16 0.58 -21.87
C LEU A 109 7.22 0.58 -20.35
N ALA A 110 8.41 0.53 -19.76
CA ALA A 110 8.58 0.51 -18.31
C ALA A 110 8.21 1.86 -17.69
N PHE A 111 8.54 2.97 -18.36
CA PHE A 111 8.13 4.31 -17.93
C PHE A 111 6.60 4.47 -17.95
N ILE A 112 5.95 4.00 -19.01
CA ILE A 112 4.48 4.02 -19.12
C ILE A 112 3.84 3.23 -18.00
N ALA A 113 4.33 2.02 -17.72
CA ALA A 113 3.86 1.23 -16.59
C ALA A 113 4.09 1.96 -15.26
N GLY A 114 5.27 2.54 -15.07
CA GLY A 114 5.59 3.36 -13.91
C GLY A 114 4.64 4.54 -13.73
N ALA A 115 4.29 5.24 -14.83
CA ALA A 115 3.33 6.36 -14.80
C ALA A 115 1.92 5.92 -14.38
N VAL A 116 1.44 4.78 -14.88
CA VAL A 116 0.15 4.20 -14.48
C VAL A 116 0.12 3.85 -12.98
N PHE A 117 1.18 3.25 -12.45
CA PHE A 117 1.28 2.97 -11.02
C PHE A 117 1.39 4.25 -10.19
N SER A 118 2.13 5.24 -10.65
CA SER A 118 2.30 6.52 -9.97
C SER A 118 1.03 7.36 -9.95
N ALA A 119 0.16 7.25 -10.96
CA ALA A 119 -1.14 7.90 -10.97
C ALA A 119 -1.98 7.49 -9.75
N MET A 120 -1.95 6.21 -9.36
CA MET A 120 -2.60 5.72 -8.14
C MET A 120 -1.94 6.33 -6.89
N GLY A 121 -0.61 6.42 -6.85
CA GLY A 121 0.14 7.00 -5.74
C GLY A 121 -0.16 8.49 -5.52
N ILE A 122 -0.30 9.26 -6.61
CA ILE A 122 -0.69 10.69 -6.56
C ILE A 122 -2.05 10.84 -5.87
N ALA A 123 -3.05 10.11 -6.34
CA ALA A 123 -4.39 10.18 -5.79
C ALA A 123 -4.44 9.72 -4.33
N GLN A 124 -3.69 8.69 -3.98
CA GLN A 124 -3.55 8.20 -2.60
C GLN A 124 -2.93 9.27 -1.69
N LEU A 125 -1.90 9.96 -2.15
CA LEU A 125 -1.28 11.06 -1.40
C LEU A 125 -2.27 12.21 -1.18
N MET A 126 -2.97 12.64 -2.23
CA MET A 126 -3.95 13.72 -2.19
C MET A 126 -5.13 13.39 -1.25
N SER A 127 -5.60 12.15 -1.27
CA SER A 127 -6.77 11.72 -0.50
C SER A 127 -6.46 11.33 0.95
N SER A 128 -5.19 11.04 1.29
CA SER A 128 -4.82 10.56 2.63
C SER A 128 -5.20 11.53 3.75
N SER A 129 -4.98 12.83 3.57
CA SER A 129 -5.31 13.85 4.56
C SER A 129 -6.83 14.06 4.73
N PRO A 130 -7.62 14.30 3.67
CA PRO A 130 -9.07 14.46 3.80
C PRO A 130 -9.77 13.19 4.28
N LEU A 131 -9.33 12.01 3.83
CA LEU A 131 -9.90 10.73 4.30
C LEU A 131 -9.48 10.41 5.74
N GLY A 132 -8.28 10.81 6.17
CA GLY A 132 -7.91 10.75 7.58
C GLY A 132 -8.88 11.54 8.48
N LYS A 133 -9.20 12.78 8.11
CA LYS A 133 -10.21 13.59 8.82
C LYS A 133 -11.61 12.96 8.77
N LEU A 134 -11.93 12.26 7.69
CA LEU A 134 -13.20 11.53 7.58
C LEU A 134 -13.24 10.33 8.52
N VAL A 135 -12.12 9.63 8.70
CA VAL A 135 -11.98 8.55 9.69
C VAL A 135 -12.33 9.07 11.09
N ASP A 136 -11.84 10.26 11.46
CA ASP A 136 -12.13 10.88 12.75
C ASP A 136 -13.62 11.24 12.91
N LYS A 137 -14.29 11.62 11.82
CA LYS A 137 -15.71 12.06 11.84
C LYS A 137 -16.72 10.91 11.85
N ILE A 138 -16.56 9.92 10.96
CA ILE A 138 -17.58 8.88 10.75
C ILE A 138 -17.15 7.49 11.28
N GLY A 139 -15.92 7.41 11.77
CA GLY A 139 -15.32 6.20 12.35
C GLY A 139 -14.55 5.35 11.32
N PRO A 140 -13.51 4.66 11.79
CA PRO A 140 -12.59 3.93 10.92
C PRO A 140 -13.25 2.76 10.18
N ARG A 141 -14.17 2.04 10.84
CA ARG A 141 -14.88 0.90 10.24
C ARG A 141 -15.65 1.29 8.97
N LYS A 142 -16.38 2.41 9.02
CA LYS A 142 -17.20 2.86 7.89
C LYS A 142 -16.31 3.27 6.72
N VAL A 143 -15.26 4.05 6.99
CA VAL A 143 -14.31 4.48 5.94
C VAL A 143 -13.66 3.27 5.29
N LEU A 144 -13.21 2.28 6.07
CA LEU A 144 -12.56 1.08 5.57
C LEU A 144 -13.49 0.26 4.65
N VAL A 145 -14.73 0.03 5.07
CA VAL A 145 -15.73 -0.71 4.26
C VAL A 145 -16.03 0.04 2.96
N ILE A 146 -16.26 1.36 3.03
CA ILE A 146 -16.54 2.19 1.85
C ILE A 146 -15.33 2.15 0.89
N SER A 147 -14.11 2.30 1.41
CA SER A 147 -12.89 2.25 0.60
C SER A 147 -12.70 0.90 -0.10
N LEU A 148 -12.92 -0.22 0.61
CA LEU A 148 -12.81 -1.55 0.03
C LEU A 148 -13.84 -1.80 -1.09
N ILE A 149 -15.10 -1.42 -0.85
CA ILE A 149 -16.17 -1.55 -1.86
C ILE A 149 -15.86 -0.66 -3.07
N TYR A 150 -15.47 0.59 -2.85
CA TYR A 150 -15.13 1.54 -3.89
C TYR A 150 -13.97 1.02 -4.79
N VAL A 151 -12.88 0.56 -4.18
CA VAL A 151 -11.75 -0.01 -4.91
C VAL A 151 -12.15 -1.29 -5.63
N GLY A 152 -12.97 -2.15 -4.99
CA GLY A 152 -13.48 -3.37 -5.59
C GLY A 152 -14.31 -3.10 -6.86
N ILE A 153 -15.22 -2.14 -6.80
CA ILE A 153 -16.03 -1.73 -7.96
C ILE A 153 -15.14 -1.20 -9.10
N LEU A 154 -14.13 -0.40 -8.79
CA LEU A 154 -13.21 0.16 -9.78
C LEU A 154 -12.26 -0.88 -10.40
N ASN A 155 -12.12 -2.06 -9.81
CA ASN A 155 -11.36 -3.15 -10.45
C ASN A 155 -12.09 -3.75 -11.65
N ILE A 156 -13.44 -3.74 -11.66
CA ILE A 156 -14.23 -4.36 -12.73
C ILE A 156 -13.99 -3.68 -14.08
N PRO A 157 -14.10 -2.34 -14.22
CA PRO A 157 -13.90 -1.68 -15.51
C PRO A 157 -12.48 -1.80 -16.06
N GLN A 158 -11.47 -2.09 -15.23
CA GLN A 158 -10.12 -2.33 -15.72
C GLN A 158 -10.00 -3.51 -16.71
N ALA A 159 -10.88 -4.50 -16.60
CA ALA A 159 -10.91 -5.63 -17.52
C ALA A 159 -11.31 -5.26 -18.96
N TYR A 160 -11.95 -4.11 -19.14
CA TYR A 160 -12.49 -3.65 -20.43
C TYR A 160 -11.73 -2.45 -21.00
N VAL A 161 -10.64 -2.07 -20.39
CA VAL A 161 -9.81 -0.95 -20.84
C VAL A 161 -9.05 -1.34 -22.10
N SER A 162 -9.10 -0.49 -23.11
CA SER A 162 -8.40 -0.67 -24.39
C SER A 162 -7.25 0.32 -24.60
N ASP A 163 -7.06 1.27 -23.66
CA ASP A 163 -6.04 2.31 -23.76
C ASP A 163 -5.39 2.57 -22.38
N VAL A 164 -4.10 2.91 -22.41
CA VAL A 164 -3.27 3.20 -21.24
C VAL A 164 -3.81 4.39 -20.44
N TYR A 165 -4.34 5.41 -21.11
CA TYR A 165 -4.90 6.59 -20.44
C TYR A 165 -6.15 6.24 -19.62
N GLN A 166 -7.02 5.38 -20.17
CA GLN A 166 -8.18 4.88 -19.44
C GLN A 166 -7.74 4.09 -18.19
N LEU A 167 -6.72 3.24 -18.33
CA LEU A 167 -6.16 2.49 -17.21
C LEU A 167 -5.59 3.44 -16.14
N ALA A 168 -4.84 4.46 -16.54
CA ALA A 168 -4.26 5.45 -15.64
C ALA A 168 -5.35 6.23 -14.87
N ILE A 169 -6.45 6.61 -15.55
CA ILE A 169 -7.58 7.28 -14.91
C ILE A 169 -8.23 6.38 -13.86
N ILE A 170 -8.52 5.12 -14.18
CA ILE A 170 -9.12 4.19 -13.23
C ILE A 170 -8.18 3.96 -12.05
N ARG A 171 -6.89 3.81 -12.29
CA ARG A 171 -5.87 3.70 -11.23
C ARG A 171 -5.79 4.95 -10.36
N PHE A 172 -5.88 6.12 -10.96
CA PHE A 172 -5.96 7.37 -10.22
C PHE A 172 -7.19 7.40 -9.32
N LEU A 173 -8.37 7.06 -9.85
CA LEU A 173 -9.59 6.98 -9.04
C LEU A 173 -9.47 5.95 -7.90
N GLN A 174 -8.88 4.79 -8.14
CA GLN A 174 -8.64 3.80 -7.08
C GLN A 174 -7.75 4.35 -5.96
N GLY A 175 -6.74 5.15 -6.30
CA GLY A 175 -5.87 5.80 -5.33
C GLY A 175 -6.62 6.62 -4.30
N PHE A 176 -7.71 7.29 -4.67
CA PHE A 176 -8.55 8.02 -3.71
C PHE A 176 -9.14 7.11 -2.63
N GLY A 177 -9.61 5.91 -2.98
CA GLY A 177 -10.12 4.96 -1.99
C GLY A 177 -9.02 4.45 -1.04
N LEU A 178 -7.83 4.22 -1.58
CA LEU A 178 -6.69 3.68 -0.83
C LEU A 178 -6.09 4.66 0.18
N GLY A 179 -6.18 5.97 -0.08
CA GLY A 179 -5.62 6.99 0.82
C GLY A 179 -6.24 7.00 2.22
N GLY A 180 -7.49 6.57 2.35
CA GLY A 180 -8.17 6.46 3.66
C GLY A 180 -7.95 5.12 4.37
N MET A 181 -7.48 4.11 3.67
CA MET A 181 -7.43 2.74 4.18
C MET A 181 -6.40 2.55 5.29
N LEU A 182 -5.16 3.01 5.09
CA LEU A 182 -4.10 2.91 6.10
C LEU A 182 -4.41 3.66 7.39
N PRO A 183 -4.84 4.96 7.35
CA PRO A 183 -5.25 5.65 8.56
C PRO A 183 -6.45 4.98 9.24
N ALA A 184 -7.43 4.49 8.49
CA ALA A 184 -8.58 3.79 9.06
C ALA A 184 -8.17 2.48 9.75
N LEU A 185 -7.28 1.70 9.14
CA LEU A 185 -6.76 0.46 9.70
C LEU A 185 -6.01 0.72 11.01
N ASN A 186 -5.06 1.67 10.98
CA ASN A 186 -4.24 2.00 12.15
C ASN A 186 -5.10 2.56 13.30
N THR A 187 -6.06 3.44 13.00
CA THR A 187 -6.97 4.00 14.01
C THR A 187 -7.86 2.91 14.60
N TYR A 188 -8.37 1.98 13.78
CA TYR A 188 -9.20 0.88 14.28
C TYR A 188 -8.41 -0.05 15.19
N LEU A 189 -7.23 -0.49 14.76
CA LEU A 189 -6.37 -1.36 15.57
C LEU A 189 -5.98 -0.68 16.89
N SER A 190 -5.51 0.56 16.85
CA SER A 190 -5.09 1.29 18.04
C SER A 190 -6.25 1.57 19.01
N SER A 191 -7.49 1.72 18.52
CA SER A 191 -8.67 1.96 19.36
C SER A 191 -9.19 0.70 20.07
N LYS A 192 -8.90 -0.49 19.54
CA LYS A 192 -9.43 -1.76 20.05
C LYS A 192 -8.37 -2.63 20.73
N THR A 193 -7.10 -2.32 20.55
CA THR A 193 -6.01 -3.09 21.14
C THR A 193 -5.44 -2.32 22.34
N PRO A 194 -5.41 -2.90 23.54
CA PRO A 194 -4.70 -2.31 24.67
C PRO A 194 -3.24 -2.06 24.34
N ARG A 195 -2.65 -0.99 24.88
CA ARG A 195 -1.27 -0.57 24.57
C ARG A 195 -0.22 -1.67 24.81
N GLU A 196 -0.49 -2.56 25.73
CA GLU A 196 0.37 -3.71 26.07
C GLU A 196 0.44 -4.76 24.95
N PHE A 197 -0.53 -4.80 24.03
CA PHE A 197 -0.65 -5.80 22.96
C PHE A 197 -0.48 -5.24 21.55
N THR A 198 -0.23 -3.95 21.41
CA THR A 198 -0.13 -3.28 20.10
C THR A 198 0.97 -3.85 19.20
N GLY A 199 1.99 -4.50 19.76
CA GLY A 199 3.06 -5.15 19.01
C GLY A 199 2.83 -6.64 18.71
N GLN A 200 1.69 -7.23 19.15
CA GLN A 200 1.38 -8.66 19.00
C GLN A 200 0.18 -8.89 18.03
N VAL A 201 -0.52 -7.85 17.62
CA VAL A 201 -1.61 -7.81 16.67
C VAL A 201 -1.17 -7.09 15.41
#